data_3fd217aa0d9eaef6d6bc949132460e8d
#
_entry.id   3fd217aa0d9eaef6d6bc949132460e8d
#
_cell.length_a   1.000
_cell.length_b   1.000
_cell.length_c   1.000
_cell.angle_alpha   90.00
_cell.angle_beta   90.00
_cell.angle_gamma   90.00
#
_symmetry.space_group_name_H-M   'P 1'
#
loop_
_entity.id
_entity.type
_entity.pdbx_description
1 polymer ?
#
loop_
_entity_poly.entity_id
_entity_poly.type
_entity_poly.pdbx_seq_one_letter_code
_entity_poly.pdbx_strand_id
1 'polypeptide(L)'
;MNPIVVWTKPACVQCTAVKRRLTEAGVPFEERDLTAPENAKDLAHFVGIGYRSAPITEYGDIAVPGFVPSEIDRVVEAWRERQEVAS
;
A
#
# COMPACT_ATOMS: atom_id res chain seq x y z
N MET A 1 5.13 15.41 -0.18
CA MET A 1 4.59 14.39 -1.10
C MET A 1 4.46 13.06 -0.39
N ASN A 2 3.35 12.40 -0.59
CA ASN A 2 3.12 11.11 0.06
C ASN A 2 3.67 9.99 -0.80
N PRO A 3 4.46 9.08 -0.23
CA PRO A 3 4.84 7.87 -0.96
C PRO A 3 3.68 6.88 -0.98
N ILE A 4 3.75 5.94 -1.91
CA ILE A 4 2.92 4.75 -1.81
C ILE A 4 3.50 3.90 -0.68
N VAL A 5 2.64 3.44 0.22
CA VAL A 5 3.05 2.58 1.33
C VAL A 5 2.37 1.23 1.17
N VAL A 6 3.15 0.16 1.25
CA VAL A 6 2.62 -1.20 1.28
C VAL A 6 2.80 -1.73 2.69
N TRP A 7 1.68 -1.93 3.38
CA TRP A 7 1.66 -2.53 4.71
C TRP A 7 1.69 -4.03 4.56
N THR A 8 2.70 -4.67 5.10
CA THR A 8 2.96 -6.11 4.92
C THR A 8 2.94 -6.84 6.25
N LYS A 9 3.10 -8.16 6.18
CA LYS A 9 3.33 -9.02 7.34
C LYS A 9 4.26 -10.15 6.91
N PRO A 10 4.91 -10.86 7.85
CA PRO A 10 5.76 -11.99 7.50
C PRO A 10 4.98 -13.10 6.77
N ALA A 11 5.64 -13.79 5.86
CA ALA A 11 5.11 -14.94 5.14
C ALA A 11 3.78 -14.65 4.43
N CYS A 12 3.71 -13.53 3.71
CA CYS A 12 2.49 -13.05 3.06
C CYS A 12 2.64 -13.12 1.54
N VAL A 13 1.97 -14.10 0.92
CA VAL A 13 2.03 -14.28 -0.54
C VAL A 13 1.41 -13.08 -1.27
N GLN A 14 0.27 -12.58 -0.78
CA GLN A 14 -0.38 -11.43 -1.41
C GLN A 14 0.44 -10.17 -1.27
N CYS A 15 1.17 -10.00 -0.17
CA CYS A 15 2.07 -8.86 0.00
C CYS A 15 3.15 -8.87 -1.09
N THR A 16 3.71 -10.04 -1.37
CA THR A 16 4.70 -10.21 -2.43
C THR A 16 4.11 -9.85 -3.79
N ALA A 17 2.87 -10.26 -4.04
CA ALA A 17 2.18 -9.96 -5.30
C ALA A 17 1.98 -8.45 -5.48
N VAL A 18 1.58 -7.74 -4.42
CA VAL A 18 1.42 -6.29 -4.48
C VAL A 18 2.75 -5.61 -4.80
N LYS A 19 3.81 -5.99 -4.08
CA LYS A 19 5.14 -5.40 -4.30
C LYS A 19 5.63 -5.65 -5.71
N ARG A 20 5.43 -6.86 -6.23
CA ARG A 20 5.80 -7.19 -7.60
C ARG A 20 5.06 -6.30 -8.60
N ARG A 21 3.76 -6.12 -8.40
CA ARG A 21 2.96 -5.31 -9.32
C ARG A 21 3.45 -3.87 -9.37
N LEU A 22 3.73 -3.28 -8.21
CA LEU A 22 4.25 -1.91 -8.14
C LEU A 22 5.63 -1.81 -8.77
N THR A 23 6.49 -2.79 -8.53
CA THR A 23 7.84 -2.83 -9.12
C THR A 23 7.77 -2.92 -10.64
N GLU A 24 6.89 -3.77 -11.17
CA GLU A 24 6.70 -3.91 -12.61
C GLU A 24 6.14 -2.63 -13.25
N ALA A 25 5.35 -1.88 -12.50
CA ALA A 25 4.84 -0.59 -12.95
C ALA A 25 5.89 0.52 -12.89
N GLY A 26 7.04 0.25 -12.27
CA GLY A 26 8.12 1.20 -12.18
C GLY A 26 7.89 2.32 -11.19
N VAL A 27 7.04 2.11 -10.17
CA VAL A 27 6.74 3.14 -9.17
C VAL A 27 7.41 2.79 -7.85
N PRO A 28 7.97 3.80 -7.14
CA PRO A 28 8.57 3.56 -5.84
C PRO A 28 7.50 3.41 -4.76
N PHE A 29 7.83 2.64 -3.73
CA PHE A 29 6.95 2.49 -2.57
C PHE A 29 7.78 2.22 -1.33
N GLU A 30 7.20 2.49 -0.16
CA GLU A 30 7.76 2.10 1.12
C GLU A 30 7.05 0.84 1.59
N GLU A 31 7.82 -0.06 2.16
CA GLU A 31 7.27 -1.27 2.80
C GLU A 31 7.31 -1.08 4.31
N ARG A 32 6.17 -1.30 4.97
CA ARG A 32 6.09 -1.23 6.44
C ARG A 32 5.40 -2.48 6.96
N ASP A 33 5.93 -3.02 8.06
CA ASP A 33 5.37 -4.22 8.69
C ASP A 33 4.21 -3.81 9.59
N LEU A 34 2.99 -4.21 9.21
CA LEU A 34 1.78 -3.88 9.95
C LEU A 34 1.76 -4.57 11.32
N THR A 35 2.51 -5.65 11.49
CA THR A 35 2.58 -6.40 12.74
C THR A 35 3.67 -5.91 13.69
N ALA A 36 4.53 -4.98 13.24
CA ALA A 36 5.61 -4.47 14.09
C ALA A 36 5.03 -3.61 15.22
N PRO A 37 5.60 -3.71 16.44
CA PRO A 37 5.08 -2.96 17.59
C PRO A 37 5.07 -1.44 17.39
N GLU A 38 6.04 -0.90 16.68
CA GLU A 38 6.09 0.54 16.42
C GLU A 38 4.94 1.02 15.53
N ASN A 39 4.27 0.11 14.82
CA ASN A 39 3.16 0.44 13.93
C ASN A 39 1.80 0.07 14.54
N ALA A 40 1.72 -0.10 15.86
CA ALA A 40 0.49 -0.52 16.53
C ALA A 40 -0.68 0.45 16.31
N LYS A 41 -0.38 1.76 16.23
CA LYS A 41 -1.43 2.77 15.99
C LYS A 41 -2.01 2.64 14.57
N ASP A 42 -1.15 2.35 13.61
CA ASP A 42 -1.58 2.16 12.22
C ASP A 42 -2.45 0.91 12.11
N LEU A 43 -2.04 -0.18 12.76
CA LEU A 43 -2.84 -1.40 12.79
C LEU A 43 -4.23 -1.12 13.39
N ALA A 44 -4.28 -0.41 14.52
CA ALA A 44 -5.55 -0.08 15.16
C ALA A 44 -6.44 0.76 14.23
N HIS A 45 -5.85 1.70 13.51
CA HIS A 45 -6.58 2.52 12.55
C HIS A 45 -7.21 1.66 11.45
N PHE A 46 -6.43 0.76 10.85
CA PHE A 46 -6.93 -0.09 9.77
C PHE A 46 -7.99 -1.07 10.26
N VAL A 47 -7.78 -1.67 11.44
CA VAL A 47 -8.80 -2.54 12.04
C VAL A 47 -10.09 -1.77 12.28
N GLY A 48 -9.98 -0.53 12.73
CA GLY A 48 -11.14 0.33 12.98
C GLY A 48 -11.99 0.62 11.76
N ILE A 49 -11.38 0.59 10.56
CA ILE A 49 -12.11 0.78 9.29
C ILE A 49 -12.39 -0.53 8.57
N GLY A 50 -12.16 -1.67 9.23
CA GLY A 50 -12.49 -2.98 8.69
C GLY A 50 -11.38 -3.70 7.95
N TYR A 51 -10.16 -3.15 7.92
CA TYR A 51 -9.02 -3.76 7.23
C TYR A 51 -8.17 -4.51 8.26
N ARG A 52 -8.34 -5.82 8.34
CA ARG A 52 -7.83 -6.62 9.46
C ARG A 52 -6.51 -7.34 9.18
N SER A 53 -6.05 -7.33 7.95
CA SER A 53 -4.79 -8.02 7.64
C SER A 53 -4.10 -7.38 6.45
N ALA A 54 -2.79 -7.65 6.34
CA ALA A 54 -1.96 -7.25 5.22
C ALA A 54 -2.29 -8.13 4.00
N PRO A 55 -2.03 -7.65 2.78
CA PRO A 55 -1.43 -6.36 2.48
C PRO A 55 -2.47 -5.25 2.47
N ILE A 56 -2.02 -4.02 2.76
CA ILE A 56 -2.81 -2.82 2.53
C ILE A 56 -1.93 -1.87 1.73
N THR A 57 -2.42 -1.41 0.58
CA THR A 57 -1.70 -0.45 -0.25
C THR A 57 -2.32 0.92 -0.03
N GLU A 58 -1.51 1.86 0.44
CA GLU A 58 -1.98 3.16 0.85
C GLU A 58 -1.28 4.26 0.07
N TYR A 59 -2.06 5.23 -0.42
CA TYR A 59 -1.53 6.43 -1.05
C TYR A 59 -2.48 7.59 -0.78
N GLY A 60 -2.00 8.57 0.00
CA GLY A 60 -2.86 9.67 0.42
C GLY A 60 -4.04 9.14 1.23
N ASP A 61 -5.25 9.43 0.78
CA ASP A 61 -6.49 8.94 1.40
C ASP A 61 -7.05 7.68 0.72
N ILE A 62 -6.30 7.10 -0.23
CA ILE A 62 -6.67 5.84 -0.88
C ILE A 62 -6.05 4.69 -0.09
N ALA A 63 -6.83 3.67 0.21
CA ALA A 63 -6.33 2.45 0.84
C ALA A 63 -6.99 1.24 0.18
N VAL A 64 -6.16 0.29 -0.26
CA VAL A 64 -6.62 -0.92 -0.96
C VAL A 64 -6.23 -2.14 -0.13
N PRO A 65 -7.19 -2.84 0.49
CA PRO A 65 -6.88 -4.08 1.19
C PRO A 65 -6.74 -5.24 0.21
N GLY A 66 -5.80 -6.13 0.50
CA GLY A 66 -5.59 -7.32 -0.30
C GLY A 66 -4.89 -7.07 -1.62
N PHE A 67 -4.82 -8.09 -2.46
CA PHE A 67 -4.25 -7.97 -3.80
C PHE A 67 -5.38 -7.89 -4.82
N VAL A 68 -5.70 -6.69 -5.23
CA VAL A 68 -6.72 -6.41 -6.26
C VAL A 68 -6.02 -5.63 -7.37
N PRO A 69 -5.57 -6.31 -8.44
CA PRO A 69 -4.74 -5.67 -9.46
C PRO A 69 -5.30 -4.37 -10.03
N SER A 70 -6.60 -4.34 -10.33
CA SER A 70 -7.22 -3.13 -10.88
C SER A 70 -7.17 -1.96 -9.91
N GLU A 71 -7.34 -2.21 -8.62
CA GLU A 71 -7.28 -1.16 -7.60
C GLU A 71 -5.85 -0.69 -7.37
N ILE A 72 -4.88 -1.60 -7.44
CA ILE A 72 -3.47 -1.24 -7.35
C ILE A 72 -3.08 -0.37 -8.53
N ASP A 73 -3.58 -0.69 -9.73
CA ASP A 73 -3.32 0.12 -10.91
C ASP A 73 -3.90 1.53 -10.77
N ARG A 74 -5.04 1.68 -10.08
CA ARG A 74 -5.60 3.00 -9.77
C ARG A 74 -4.70 3.79 -8.85
N VAL A 75 -4.08 3.13 -7.88
CA VAL A 75 -3.10 3.78 -7.00
C VAL A 75 -1.90 4.26 -7.82
N VAL A 76 -1.43 3.42 -8.74
CA VAL A 76 -0.32 3.78 -9.63
C VAL A 76 -0.67 5.01 -10.46
N GLU A 77 -1.87 5.04 -11.03
CA GLU A 77 -2.33 6.18 -11.83
C GLU A 77 -2.41 7.45 -10.98
N ALA A 78 -2.96 7.36 -9.78
CA ALA A 78 -3.04 8.51 -8.87
C ALA A 78 -1.66 9.04 -8.54
N TRP A 79 -0.70 8.15 -8.30
CA TRP A 79 0.69 8.53 -8.03
C TRP A 79 1.31 9.24 -9.25
N ARG A 80 1.10 8.69 -10.45
CA ARG A 80 1.64 9.27 -11.68
C ARG A 80 1.06 10.66 -11.96
N GLU A 81 -0.23 10.84 -11.75
CA GLU A 81 -0.88 12.14 -11.92
C GLU A 81 -0.27 13.19 -10.99
N ARG A 82 0.04 12.80 -9.75
CA ARG A 82 0.69 13.70 -8.80
C ARG A 82 2.08 14.10 -9.25
N GLN A 83 2.83 13.18 -9.84
CA GLN A 83 4.16 13.48 -10.35
C GLN A 83 4.10 14.47 -11.52
N GLU A 84 3.14 14.30 -12.41
CA GLU A 84 2.97 15.22 -13.54
C GLU A 84 2.61 16.62 -13.07
N VAL A 85 1.71 16.73 -12.11
CA VAL A 85 1.30 18.04 -11.56
C VAL A 85 2.45 18.69 -10.83
N ALA A 86 3.30 17.91 -10.15
CA ALA A 86 4.44 18.43 -9.38
C ALA A 86 5.59 18.88 -10.28
N SER A 87 5.63 18.42 -11.50
CA SER A 87 6.68 18.81 -12.43
C SER A 87 6.26 20.03 -13.25
#